data_19b57e817e7c766dfa6bbe05745ef84e
#
_entry.id   19b57e817e7c766dfa6bbe05745ef84e
#
_cell.length_a   1.000
_cell.length_b   1.000
_cell.length_c   1.000
_cell.angle_alpha   90.00
_cell.angle_beta   90.00
_cell.angle_gamma   90.00
#
_symmetry.space_group_name_H-M   'P 1'
#
loop_
_entity.id
_entity.type
_entity.pdbx_description
1 polymer ?
#
loop_
_entity_poly.entity_id
_entity_poly.type
_entity_poly.pdbx_seq_one_letter_code
_entity_poly.pdbx_strand_id
1 'polypeptide(L)' 'MTDFNSFRDAVLEDEDLQEQVISIVNTATANGAGLEENIVTLAKNHGFTVTKDDVTQHADFLETVIKSV' A
#
# COMPACT_ATOMS: atom_id res chain seq x y z
N MET A 1 -6.81 7.08 -15.30
CA MET A 1 -6.61 5.64 -15.00
C MET A 1 -5.67 5.48 -13.83
N THR A 2 -5.91 4.48 -13.04
CA THR A 2 -5.09 4.21 -11.86
C THR A 2 -4.17 3.00 -12.12
N ASP A 3 -2.98 3.04 -11.53
CA ASP A 3 -2.01 1.94 -11.59
C ASP A 3 -2.13 1.01 -10.37
N PHE A 4 -3.25 1.07 -9.66
CA PHE A 4 -3.39 0.32 -8.42
C PHE A 4 -3.22 -1.18 -8.61
N ASN A 5 -3.79 -1.75 -9.66
CA ASN A 5 -3.65 -3.19 -9.93
C ASN A 5 -2.19 -3.57 -10.15
N SER A 6 -1.46 -2.73 -10.90
CA SER A 6 -0.03 -2.97 -11.13
C SER A 6 0.77 -2.83 -9.84
N PHE A 7 0.45 -1.84 -9.02
CA PHE A 7 1.09 -1.66 -7.73
C PHE A 7 0.83 -2.86 -6.82
N ARG A 8 -0.42 -3.31 -6.77
CA ARG A 8 -0.79 -4.48 -5.97
C ARG A 8 0.01 -5.71 -6.38
N ASP A 9 0.09 -5.96 -7.69
CA ASP A 9 0.84 -7.10 -8.20
C ASP A 9 2.32 -7.00 -7.83
N ALA A 10 2.89 -5.81 -7.95
CA ALA A 10 4.29 -5.58 -7.58
C ALA A 10 4.52 -5.85 -6.09
N VAL A 11 3.63 -5.40 -5.23
CA VAL A 11 3.73 -5.64 -3.79
C VAL A 11 3.67 -7.14 -3.49
N LEU A 12 2.75 -7.85 -4.13
CA LEU A 12 2.59 -9.28 -3.88
C LEU A 12 3.79 -10.11 -4.36
N GLU A 13 4.52 -9.60 -5.35
CA GLU A 13 5.69 -10.29 -5.90
C GLU A 13 7.01 -9.88 -5.26
N ASP A 14 7.06 -8.73 -4.58
CA ASP A 14 8.30 -8.15 -4.06
C ASP A 14 8.25 -8.07 -2.54
N GLU A 15 9.09 -8.86 -1.87
CA GLU A 15 9.14 -8.88 -0.41
C GLU A 15 9.52 -7.53 0.18
N ASP A 16 10.40 -6.79 -0.47
CA ASP A 16 10.80 -5.46 0.01
C ASP A 16 9.62 -4.50 0.02
N LEU A 17 8.79 -4.53 -1.04
CA LEU A 17 7.57 -3.73 -1.08
C LEU A 17 6.57 -4.18 -0.03
N GLN A 18 6.44 -5.48 0.19
CA GLN A 18 5.57 -6.00 1.25
C GLN A 18 5.98 -5.48 2.61
N GLU A 19 7.27 -5.51 2.92
CA GLU A 19 7.78 -4.98 4.19
C GLU A 19 7.50 -3.50 4.34
N GLN A 20 7.66 -2.73 3.28
CA GLN A 20 7.38 -1.30 3.31
C GLN A 20 5.90 -1.02 3.54
N VAL A 21 5.01 -1.78 2.89
CA VAL A 21 3.57 -1.64 3.11
C VAL A 21 3.21 -1.97 4.55
N ILE A 22 3.75 -3.06 5.09
CA ILE A 22 3.49 -3.47 6.47
C ILE A 22 3.98 -2.41 7.45
N SER A 23 5.16 -1.85 7.22
CA SER A 23 5.70 -0.78 8.04
C SER A 23 4.78 0.44 8.03
N ILE A 24 4.27 0.81 6.85
CA ILE A 24 3.35 1.94 6.71
C ILE A 24 2.06 1.68 7.50
N VAL A 25 1.50 0.48 7.37
CA VAL A 25 0.27 0.12 8.09
C VAL A 25 0.50 0.17 9.59
N ASN A 26 1.61 -0.37 10.08
CA ASN A 26 1.92 -0.36 11.50
C ASN A 26 2.12 1.06 12.02
N THR A 27 2.83 1.89 11.29
CA THR A 27 3.05 3.29 11.67
C THR A 27 1.74 4.07 11.67
N ALA A 28 0.90 3.88 10.65
CA ALA A 28 -0.39 4.56 10.57
C ALA A 28 -1.32 4.12 11.71
N THR A 29 -1.29 2.85 12.07
CA THR A 29 -2.08 2.34 13.18
C THR A 29 -1.63 2.98 14.50
N ALA A 30 -0.32 3.09 14.71
CA ALA A 30 0.22 3.70 15.92
C ALA A 30 -0.11 5.19 16.00
N ASN A 31 -0.10 5.88 14.87
CA ASN A 31 -0.37 7.33 14.80
C ASN A 31 -1.86 7.66 14.66
N GLY A 32 -2.67 6.69 14.29
CA GLY A 32 -4.10 6.89 14.07
C GLY A 32 -4.44 7.57 12.75
N ALA A 33 -3.47 7.78 11.85
CA ALA A 33 -3.71 8.46 10.57
C ALA A 33 -2.53 8.29 9.64
N GLY A 34 -2.73 8.65 8.37
CA GLY A 34 -1.66 8.73 7.37
C GLY A 34 -1.51 7.51 6.48
N LEU A 35 -2.37 6.52 6.63
CA LEU A 35 -2.26 5.27 5.86
C LEU A 35 -2.34 5.53 4.35
N GLU A 36 -3.40 6.17 3.89
CA GLU A 36 -3.62 6.39 2.47
C GLU A 36 -2.50 7.24 1.86
N GLU A 37 -2.13 8.30 2.55
CA GLU A 37 -1.09 9.21 2.05
C GLU A 37 0.24 8.49 1.91
N ASN A 38 0.60 7.69 2.87
CA ASN A 38 1.88 6.98 2.85
C ASN A 38 1.89 5.88 1.78
N ILE A 39 0.79 5.19 1.58
CA ILE A 39 0.69 4.19 0.52
C ILE A 39 0.77 4.86 -0.86
N VAL A 40 0.09 5.99 -1.05
CA VAL A 40 0.17 6.75 -2.30
C VAL A 40 1.61 7.19 -2.57
N THR A 41 2.30 7.68 -1.55
CA THR A 41 3.70 8.10 -1.67
C THR A 41 4.60 6.91 -2.04
N LEU A 42 4.42 5.77 -1.40
CA LEU A 42 5.19 4.58 -1.71
C LEU A 42 4.99 4.16 -3.17
N ALA A 43 3.75 4.11 -3.62
CA ALA A 43 3.43 3.75 -5.00
C ALA A 43 4.09 4.73 -5.98
N LYS A 44 4.00 6.02 -5.69
CA LYS A 44 4.61 7.04 -6.54
C LYS A 44 6.11 6.87 -6.64
N ASN A 45 6.77 6.55 -5.54
CA ASN A 45 8.22 6.35 -5.51
C ASN A 45 8.65 5.16 -6.36
N HIS A 46 7.75 4.22 -6.59
CA HIS A 46 8.00 3.04 -7.44
C HIS A 46 7.42 3.19 -8.84
N GLY A 47 7.00 4.39 -9.22
CA GLY A 47 6.52 4.67 -10.58
C GLY A 47 5.06 4.35 -10.83
N PHE A 48 4.27 4.14 -9.78
CA PHE A 48 2.85 3.85 -9.91
C PHE A 48 2.01 5.06 -9.51
N THR A 49 0.97 5.35 -10.30
CA THR A 49 0.04 6.43 -10.00
C THR A 49 -1.20 5.83 -9.34
N VAL A 50 -1.34 6.04 -8.04
CA VAL A 50 -2.54 5.62 -7.30
C VAL A 50 -3.06 6.81 -6.51
N THR A 51 -4.36 6.78 -6.18
CA THR A 51 -5.00 7.85 -5.44
C THR A 51 -5.40 7.35 -4.04
N LYS A 52 -5.74 8.29 -3.16
CA LYS A 52 -6.25 7.94 -1.83
C LYS A 52 -7.53 7.11 -1.95
N ASP A 53 -8.39 7.44 -2.91
CA ASP A 53 -9.62 6.68 -3.15
C ASP A 53 -9.33 5.24 -3.52
N ASP A 54 -8.30 5.01 -4.33
CA ASP A 54 -7.90 3.66 -4.70
C ASP A 54 -7.49 2.85 -3.47
N VAL A 55 -6.72 3.45 -2.58
CA VAL A 55 -6.30 2.78 -1.35
C VAL A 55 -7.50 2.47 -0.47
N THR A 56 -8.42 3.42 -0.34
CA THR A 56 -9.63 3.25 0.47
C THR A 56 -10.51 2.12 -0.08
N GLN A 57 -10.71 2.10 -1.41
CA GLN A 57 -11.55 1.09 -2.05
C GLN A 57 -10.94 -0.31 -1.98
N HIS A 58 -9.62 -0.39 -1.88
CA HIS A 58 -8.89 -1.65 -1.89
C HIS A 58 -8.20 -1.94 -0.55
N ALA A 59 -8.79 -1.47 0.55
CA ALA A 59 -8.24 -1.68 1.88
C ALA A 59 -8.05 -3.17 2.23
N ASP A 60 -8.90 -4.04 1.67
CA ASP A 60 -8.78 -5.48 1.87
C ASP A 60 -7.43 -6.04 1.41
N PHE A 61 -6.85 -5.42 0.39
CA PHE A 61 -5.54 -5.80 -0.10
C PHE A 61 -4.47 -5.63 0.99
N LEU A 62 -4.54 -4.55 1.77
CA LEU A 62 -3.57 -4.30 2.83
C LEU A 62 -3.63 -5.39 3.90
N GLU A 63 -4.84 -5.82 4.26
CA GLU A 63 -4.99 -6.94 5.18
C GLU A 63 -4.40 -8.22 4.61
N THR A 64 -4.60 -8.47 3.31
CA THR A 64 -4.06 -9.64 2.63
C THR A 64 -2.55 -9.66 2.71
N VAL A 65 -1.90 -8.52 2.47
CA VAL A 65 -0.44 -8.40 2.56
C VAL A 65 0.04 -8.72 3.97
N ILE A 66 -0.61 -8.16 4.98
CA ILE A 66 -0.23 -8.36 6.38
C ILE A 66 -0.36 -9.84 6.76
N LYS A 67 -1.43 -10.50 6.32
CA LYS A 67 -1.69 -11.90 6.66
C LYS A 67 -0.77 -12.87 5.91
N SER A 68 -0.22 -12.44 4.78
CA SER A 68 0.63 -13.29 3.96
C SER A 68 2.06 -13.41 4.49
N VAL A 69 2.40 -12.62 5.48
CA VAL A 69 3.79 -12.53 5.99
C VAL A 69 3.97 -13.19 7.38
#